data_f9a3e85378f9ce3152ad81f1d5b81505
#
_entry.id   f9a3e85378f9ce3152ad81f1d5b81505
#
_cell.length_a   1.000
_cell.length_b   1.000
_cell.length_c   1.000
_cell.angle_alpha   90.00
_cell.angle_beta   90.00
_cell.angle_gamma   90.00
#
_symmetry.space_group_name_H-M   'P 1'
#
loop_
_entity.id
_entity.type
_entity.pdbx_description
1 polymer ?
#
loop_
_entity_poly.entity_id
_entity_poly.type
_entity_poly.pdbx_seq_one_letter_code
_entity_poly.pdbx_strand_id
1 'polypeptide(L)'
;MTKIGFVGASDKSDLIIYVSRILVELGKRVLIIDSTINQKTKYIVPTISPTTSYVTEYEGIDISVGFRNYSDIKSYLGMPESAVFSYDYIFIDLDDPSLIEVFDLYTASKNYFVTSPDLFDLKKGLEILSGIRIPLNLRKIWFSNSMLEEEDDYLDYLSLGYKINWDNEKLYFPMQSDDRDIIIENQRTSKIKFKGLSNEYKDALMTLTNDISGENIGQIKRAFRTLEKNV
;
A
#
# COMPACT_ATOMS: atom_id res chain seq x y z
N MET A 1 12.51 -12.06 2.31
CA MET A 1 11.24 -11.40 2.72
C MET A 1 11.49 -9.91 2.82
N THR A 2 10.84 -9.12 1.99
CA THR A 2 10.95 -7.65 1.95
C THR A 2 9.71 -7.04 2.57
N LYS A 3 9.87 -6.23 3.60
CA LYS A 3 8.78 -5.55 4.30
C LYS A 3 8.63 -4.13 3.76
N ILE A 4 7.41 -3.72 3.44
CA ILE A 4 7.07 -2.39 2.91
C ILE A 4 5.92 -1.82 3.74
N GLY A 5 6.12 -0.63 4.31
CA GLY A 5 5.11 0.09 5.07
C GLY A 5 4.40 1.15 4.22
N PHE A 6 3.08 1.24 4.38
CA PHE A 6 2.26 2.32 3.85
C PHE A 6 1.55 3.01 5.02
N VAL A 7 1.88 4.25 5.26
CA VAL A 7 1.39 5.05 6.40
C VAL A 7 0.64 6.27 5.87
N GLY A 8 -0.45 6.64 6.52
CA GLY A 8 -1.20 7.84 6.15
C GLY A 8 -2.71 7.68 6.24
N ALA A 9 -3.42 8.80 6.16
CA ALA A 9 -4.88 8.84 6.29
C ALA A 9 -5.61 8.55 4.98
N SER A 10 -4.99 8.86 3.83
CA SER A 10 -5.56 8.59 2.51
C SER A 10 -5.78 7.09 2.30
N ASP A 11 -6.87 6.76 1.64
CA ASP A 11 -7.13 5.38 1.25
C ASP A 11 -6.13 4.92 0.18
N LYS A 12 -5.39 3.89 0.52
CA LYS A 12 -4.31 3.34 -0.30
C LYS A 12 -4.49 1.86 -0.64
N SER A 13 -5.64 1.28 -0.24
CA SER A 13 -5.93 -0.14 -0.42
C SER A 13 -5.84 -0.57 -1.88
N ASP A 14 -6.47 0.18 -2.79
CA ASP A 14 -6.46 -0.15 -4.23
C ASP A 14 -5.05 -0.05 -4.83
N LEU A 15 -4.28 0.99 -4.46
CA LEU A 15 -2.89 1.15 -4.86
C LEU A 15 -2.04 -0.08 -4.47
N ILE A 16 -2.15 -0.51 -3.22
CA ILE A 16 -1.42 -1.64 -2.68
C ILE A 16 -1.83 -2.93 -3.41
N ILE A 17 -3.12 -3.14 -3.67
CA ILE A 17 -3.64 -4.29 -4.42
C ILE A 17 -3.08 -4.32 -5.85
N TYR A 18 -3.10 -3.20 -6.57
CA TYR A 18 -2.56 -3.15 -7.94
C TYR A 18 -1.08 -3.47 -8.01
N VAL A 19 -0.26 -2.86 -7.13
CA VAL A 19 1.18 -3.14 -7.06
C VAL A 19 1.45 -4.60 -6.69
N SER A 20 0.69 -5.13 -5.73
CA SER A 20 0.78 -6.54 -5.33
C SER A 20 0.46 -7.47 -6.49
N ARG A 21 -0.56 -7.16 -7.30
CA ARG A 21 -0.93 -7.99 -8.46
C ARG A 21 0.15 -7.97 -9.54
N ILE A 22 0.83 -6.84 -9.75
CA ILE A 22 1.99 -6.79 -10.66
C ILE A 22 3.13 -7.68 -10.15
N LEU A 23 3.43 -7.64 -8.85
CA LEU A 23 4.45 -8.49 -8.24
C LEU A 23 4.11 -9.98 -8.34
N VAL A 24 2.84 -10.35 -8.15
CA VAL A 24 2.37 -11.74 -8.35
C VAL A 24 2.58 -12.18 -9.80
N GLU A 25 2.30 -11.33 -10.79
CA GLU A 25 2.56 -11.63 -12.20
C GLU A 25 4.05 -11.78 -12.51
N LEU A 26 4.93 -11.13 -11.72
CA LEU A 26 6.38 -11.31 -11.73
C LEU A 26 6.84 -12.58 -10.97
N GLY A 27 5.91 -13.44 -10.52
CA GLY A 27 6.19 -14.68 -9.81
C GLY A 27 6.54 -14.51 -8.33
N LYS A 28 6.23 -13.37 -7.72
CA LYS A 28 6.49 -13.11 -6.30
C LYS A 28 5.27 -13.50 -5.45
N ARG A 29 5.53 -14.02 -4.25
CA ARG A 29 4.48 -14.26 -3.24
C ARG A 29 4.32 -13.02 -2.38
N VAL A 30 3.10 -12.51 -2.31
CA VAL A 30 2.78 -11.24 -1.63
C VAL A 30 1.74 -11.46 -0.55
N LEU A 31 1.99 -10.90 0.64
CA LEU A 31 1.01 -10.75 1.71
C LEU A 31 0.72 -9.27 1.89
N ILE A 32 -0.56 -8.90 1.87
CA ILE A 32 -1.04 -7.58 2.32
C ILE A 32 -1.56 -7.75 3.75
N ILE A 33 -1.18 -6.84 4.65
CA ILE A 33 -1.72 -6.74 6.01
C ILE A 33 -2.43 -5.39 6.10
N ASP A 34 -3.77 -5.41 6.09
CA ASP A 34 -4.58 -4.23 6.35
C ASP A 34 -4.87 -4.14 7.85
N SER A 35 -4.12 -3.28 8.52
CA SER A 35 -4.29 -2.94 9.94
C SER A 35 -4.79 -1.52 10.15
N THR A 36 -5.42 -0.94 9.12
CA THR A 36 -6.07 0.37 9.21
C THR A 36 -7.32 0.32 10.11
N ILE A 37 -7.72 1.47 10.62
CA ILE A 37 -8.93 1.59 11.45
C ILE A 37 -10.18 1.21 10.64
N ASN A 38 -10.27 1.69 9.41
CA ASN A 38 -11.44 1.47 8.54
C ASN A 38 -11.45 0.09 7.88
N GLN A 39 -10.29 -0.57 7.74
CA GLN A 39 -10.16 -1.90 7.14
C GLN A 39 -10.90 -2.02 5.80
N LYS A 40 -10.71 -1.07 4.88
CA LYS A 40 -11.44 -1.02 3.60
C LYS A 40 -11.25 -2.32 2.83
N THR A 41 -10.07 -2.90 2.85
CA THR A 41 -9.76 -4.15 2.15
C THR A 41 -10.72 -5.27 2.52
N LYS A 42 -11.21 -5.31 3.77
CA LYS A 42 -12.21 -6.27 4.25
C LYS A 42 -13.49 -6.29 3.42
N TYR A 43 -13.87 -5.16 2.82
CA TYR A 43 -15.15 -4.99 2.10
C TYR A 43 -14.98 -5.11 0.59
N ILE A 44 -13.77 -5.03 0.06
CA ILE A 44 -13.50 -5.01 -1.38
C ILE A 44 -12.88 -6.31 -1.90
N VAL A 45 -12.41 -7.19 -1.01
CA VAL A 45 -11.87 -8.50 -1.40
C VAL A 45 -12.91 -9.59 -1.23
N PRO A 46 -12.84 -10.68 -2.03
CA PRO A 46 -13.75 -11.81 -1.88
C PRO A 46 -13.66 -12.43 -0.49
N THR A 47 -14.79 -12.61 0.16
CA THR A 47 -14.87 -13.31 1.45
C THR A 47 -16.13 -14.14 1.52
N ILE A 48 -16.03 -15.35 2.10
CA ILE A 48 -17.18 -16.25 2.29
C ILE A 48 -17.94 -15.89 3.58
N SER A 49 -17.20 -15.45 4.61
CA SER A 49 -17.78 -15.10 5.91
C SER A 49 -17.03 -13.91 6.49
N PRO A 50 -17.65 -12.73 6.57
CA PRO A 50 -17.01 -11.54 7.15
C PRO A 50 -16.92 -11.73 8.68
N THR A 51 -15.79 -12.25 9.14
CA THR A 51 -15.42 -12.29 10.55
C THR A 51 -14.72 -10.97 10.93
N THR A 52 -14.36 -10.79 12.21
CA THR A 52 -13.59 -9.63 12.65
C THR A 52 -12.17 -9.61 12.09
N SER A 53 -11.56 -10.79 11.91
CA SER A 53 -10.20 -10.95 11.38
C SER A 53 -10.12 -12.22 10.55
N TYR A 54 -9.50 -12.15 9.38
CA TYR A 54 -9.32 -13.29 8.48
C TYR A 54 -8.14 -13.10 7.53
N VAL A 55 -7.69 -14.20 6.93
CA VAL A 55 -6.78 -14.19 5.77
C VAL A 55 -7.53 -14.82 4.60
N THR A 56 -7.46 -14.16 3.44
CA THR A 56 -8.08 -14.61 2.19
C THR A 56 -7.11 -14.47 1.04
N GLU A 57 -7.36 -15.20 -0.04
CA GLU A 57 -6.61 -15.06 -1.28
C GLU A 57 -7.46 -14.27 -2.31
N TYR A 58 -6.82 -13.33 -3.00
CA TYR A 58 -7.44 -12.53 -4.04
C TYR A 58 -6.50 -12.38 -5.22
N GLU A 59 -6.77 -13.08 -6.32
CA GLU A 59 -5.97 -13.10 -7.56
C GLU A 59 -4.47 -13.36 -7.35
N GLY A 60 -4.16 -14.33 -6.47
CA GLY A 60 -2.78 -14.73 -6.14
C GLY A 60 -2.12 -13.89 -5.05
N ILE A 61 -2.85 -12.97 -4.45
CA ILE A 61 -2.40 -12.15 -3.33
C ILE A 61 -3.03 -12.67 -2.04
N ASP A 62 -2.23 -13.00 -1.04
CA ASP A 62 -2.76 -13.27 0.29
C ASP A 62 -3.02 -11.95 1.02
N ILE A 63 -4.21 -11.82 1.61
CA ILE A 63 -4.65 -10.59 2.28
C ILE A 63 -5.12 -10.91 3.70
N SER A 64 -4.48 -10.27 4.66
CA SER A 64 -4.77 -10.37 6.09
C SER A 64 -5.47 -9.10 6.57
N VAL A 65 -6.67 -9.24 7.13
CA VAL A 65 -7.52 -8.12 7.54
C VAL A 65 -7.91 -8.26 9.01
N GLY A 66 -7.86 -7.14 9.73
CA GLY A 66 -8.32 -7.05 11.12
C GLY A 66 -7.32 -7.51 12.17
N PHE A 67 -6.15 -7.94 11.77
CA PHE A 67 -5.08 -8.29 12.69
C PHE A 67 -4.23 -7.07 13.03
N ARG A 68 -3.79 -6.99 14.27
CA ARG A 68 -2.98 -5.88 14.78
C ARG A 68 -1.54 -6.28 15.14
N ASN A 69 -1.14 -7.53 14.87
CA ASN A 69 0.22 -8.03 15.08
C ASN A 69 0.46 -9.33 14.28
N TYR A 70 1.73 -9.71 14.15
CA TYR A 70 2.12 -10.92 13.42
C TYR A 70 1.74 -12.21 14.13
N SER A 71 1.72 -12.22 15.47
CA SER A 71 1.40 -13.42 16.26
C SER A 71 -0.02 -13.91 16.00
N ASP A 72 -0.99 -12.99 15.96
CA ASP A 72 -2.38 -13.31 15.68
C ASP A 72 -2.57 -13.85 14.25
N ILE A 73 -1.85 -13.27 13.26
CA ILE A 73 -1.86 -13.76 11.87
C ILE A 73 -1.30 -15.20 11.81
N LYS A 74 -0.16 -15.44 12.46
CA LYS A 74 0.44 -16.78 12.52
C LYS A 74 -0.49 -17.78 13.18
N SER A 75 -1.08 -17.41 14.32
CA SER A 75 -2.05 -18.24 15.03
C SER A 75 -3.25 -18.60 14.14
N TYR A 76 -3.79 -17.63 13.41
CA TYR A 76 -4.89 -17.85 12.47
C TYR A 76 -4.50 -18.86 11.37
N LEU A 77 -3.28 -18.75 10.85
CA LEU A 77 -2.75 -19.64 9.82
C LEU A 77 -2.26 -21.01 10.36
N GLY A 78 -2.37 -21.26 11.67
CA GLY A 78 -1.85 -22.47 12.29
C GLY A 78 -0.32 -22.59 12.27
N MET A 79 0.38 -21.46 12.16
CA MET A 79 1.85 -21.40 12.13
C MET A 79 2.42 -21.32 13.55
N PRO A 80 3.56 -21.98 13.84
CA PRO A 80 4.28 -21.76 15.10
C PRO A 80 4.74 -20.30 15.24
N GLU A 81 4.81 -19.81 16.48
CA GLU A 81 5.29 -18.43 16.77
C GLU A 81 6.66 -18.13 16.15
N SER A 82 7.56 -19.10 16.21
CA SER A 82 8.92 -19.00 15.66
C SER A 82 8.98 -19.10 14.12
N ALA A 83 7.88 -19.46 13.45
CA ALA A 83 7.89 -19.59 12.02
C ALA A 83 8.06 -18.24 11.33
N VAL A 84 8.76 -18.24 10.21
CA VAL A 84 8.91 -17.07 9.34
C VAL A 84 7.91 -17.18 8.18
N PHE A 85 7.27 -16.10 7.84
CA PHE A 85 6.40 -16.05 6.67
C PHE A 85 7.18 -16.36 5.38
N SER A 86 6.57 -17.15 4.52
CA SER A 86 7.21 -17.60 3.27
C SER A 86 6.91 -16.66 2.07
N TYR A 87 6.63 -15.39 2.34
CA TYR A 87 6.38 -14.38 1.32
C TYR A 87 7.66 -13.68 0.87
N ASP A 88 7.70 -13.25 -0.39
CA ASP A 88 8.78 -12.42 -0.92
C ASP A 88 8.58 -10.97 -0.47
N TYR A 89 7.32 -10.50 -0.48
CA TYR A 89 6.91 -9.18 -0.03
C TYR A 89 5.80 -9.24 1.01
N ILE A 90 5.90 -8.41 2.03
CA ILE A 90 4.82 -8.12 2.99
C ILE A 90 4.54 -6.63 2.95
N PHE A 91 3.35 -6.27 2.52
CA PHE A 91 2.84 -4.91 2.52
C PHE A 91 1.99 -4.68 3.76
N ILE A 92 2.24 -3.58 4.47
CA ILE A 92 1.58 -3.26 5.72
C ILE A 92 0.93 -1.90 5.56
N ASP A 93 -0.40 -1.88 5.60
CA ASP A 93 -1.22 -0.69 5.50
C ASP A 93 -1.63 -0.22 6.89
N LEU A 94 -1.23 1.00 7.28
CA LEU A 94 -1.44 1.56 8.62
C LEU A 94 -1.93 3.01 8.56
N ASP A 95 -2.83 3.35 9.49
CA ASP A 95 -3.26 4.69 9.83
C ASP A 95 -3.22 4.96 11.36
N ASP A 96 -2.63 4.03 12.13
CA ASP A 96 -2.43 4.11 13.58
C ASP A 96 -0.93 4.08 13.89
N PRO A 97 -0.34 5.16 14.44
CA PRO A 97 1.09 5.22 14.71
C PRO A 97 1.56 4.19 15.74
N SER A 98 0.68 3.69 16.61
CA SER A 98 1.03 2.66 17.60
C SER A 98 1.42 1.33 16.96
N LEU A 99 0.96 1.06 15.73
CA LEU A 99 1.25 -0.17 15.02
C LEU A 99 2.59 -0.15 14.26
N ILE A 100 3.22 1.01 14.13
CA ILE A 100 4.55 1.14 13.50
C ILE A 100 5.59 0.30 14.24
N GLU A 101 5.57 0.34 15.57
CA GLU A 101 6.45 -0.50 16.40
C GLU A 101 6.04 -1.96 16.38
N VAL A 102 4.73 -2.25 16.45
CA VAL A 102 4.21 -3.62 16.47
C VAL A 102 4.57 -4.40 15.21
N PHE A 103 4.48 -3.74 14.05
CA PHE A 103 4.87 -4.34 12.77
C PHE A 103 6.35 -4.07 12.43
N ASP A 104 7.08 -3.39 13.32
CA ASP A 104 8.50 -3.11 13.18
C ASP A 104 8.83 -2.47 11.82
N LEU A 105 8.14 -1.36 11.49
CA LEU A 105 8.38 -0.62 10.25
C LEU A 105 9.76 0.06 10.22
N TYR A 106 10.44 0.18 11.35
CA TYR A 106 11.80 0.71 11.41
C TYR A 106 12.83 -0.17 10.69
N THR A 107 12.55 -1.47 10.58
CA THR A 107 13.38 -2.42 9.82
C THR A 107 12.83 -2.71 8.42
N ALA A 108 11.75 -2.04 8.02
CA ALA A 108 11.21 -2.19 6.68
C ALA A 108 12.19 -1.67 5.63
N SER A 109 12.23 -2.34 4.48
CA SER A 109 13.08 -1.93 3.37
C SER A 109 12.72 -0.54 2.84
N LYS A 110 11.42 -0.24 2.85
CA LYS A 110 10.87 1.08 2.49
C LYS A 110 9.58 1.34 3.25
N ASN A 111 9.35 2.61 3.55
CA ASN A 111 8.06 3.08 4.04
C ASN A 111 7.61 4.27 3.21
N TYR A 112 6.32 4.30 2.89
CA TYR A 112 5.68 5.37 2.14
C TYR A 112 4.68 6.10 3.02
N PHE A 113 4.70 7.41 2.95
CA PHE A 113 3.63 8.25 3.48
C PHE A 113 2.70 8.63 2.33
N VAL A 114 1.45 8.17 2.43
CA VAL A 114 0.45 8.38 1.38
C VAL A 114 -0.50 9.49 1.81
N THR A 115 -0.60 10.53 0.99
CA THR A 115 -1.44 11.70 1.26
C THR A 115 -2.01 12.27 -0.04
N SER A 116 -2.87 13.28 0.08
CA SER A 116 -3.44 14.06 -1.02
C SER A 116 -3.43 15.55 -0.65
N PRO A 117 -3.73 16.46 -1.59
CA PRO A 117 -3.91 17.88 -1.28
C PRO A 117 -5.15 18.18 -0.44
N ASP A 118 -6.01 17.18 -0.20
CA ASP A 118 -7.18 17.35 0.66
C ASP A 118 -6.74 17.68 2.09
N LEU A 119 -7.37 18.69 2.65
CA LEU A 119 -6.99 19.21 3.97
C LEU A 119 -7.20 18.17 5.10
N PHE A 120 -8.20 17.28 4.94
CA PHE A 120 -8.41 16.19 5.89
C PHE A 120 -7.26 15.20 5.85
N ASP A 121 -6.89 14.73 4.65
CA ASP A 121 -5.79 13.77 4.46
C ASP A 121 -4.48 14.33 5.01
N LEU A 122 -4.20 15.60 4.70
CA LEU A 122 -2.98 16.27 5.15
C LEU A 122 -2.93 16.40 6.68
N LYS A 123 -3.99 16.94 7.29
CA LYS A 123 -4.03 17.15 8.74
C LYS A 123 -4.10 15.85 9.52
N LYS A 124 -4.87 14.88 9.06
CA LYS A 124 -4.95 13.57 9.68
C LYS A 124 -3.64 12.79 9.52
N GLY A 125 -3.01 12.93 8.34
CA GLY A 125 -1.67 12.39 8.11
C GLY A 125 -0.63 12.97 9.08
N LEU A 126 -0.62 14.28 9.28
CA LEU A 126 0.26 14.95 10.25
C LEU A 126 0.00 14.46 11.70
N GLU A 127 -1.26 14.23 12.08
CA GLU A 127 -1.60 13.65 13.39
C GLU A 127 -0.96 12.26 13.55
N ILE A 128 -1.04 11.40 12.52
CA ILE A 128 -0.38 10.08 12.51
C ILE A 128 1.13 10.24 12.64
N LEU A 129 1.75 11.11 11.84
CA LEU A 129 3.19 11.36 11.88
C LEU A 129 3.69 11.88 13.23
N SER A 130 2.89 12.72 13.90
CA SER A 130 3.23 13.26 15.23
C SER A 130 3.29 12.18 16.33
N GLY A 131 2.60 11.06 16.13
CA GLY A 131 2.61 9.91 17.03
C GLY A 131 3.83 9.01 16.89
N ILE A 132 4.68 9.21 15.90
CA ILE A 132 5.90 8.40 15.67
C ILE A 132 6.95 8.74 16.73
N ARG A 133 7.43 7.73 17.43
CA ARG A 133 8.34 7.90 18.58
C ARG A 133 9.81 7.70 18.26
N ILE A 134 10.12 6.89 17.27
CA ILE A 134 11.47 6.56 16.80
C ILE A 134 11.60 7.08 15.35
N PRO A 135 12.75 7.62 14.93
CA PRO A 135 12.93 8.12 13.58
C PRO A 135 12.56 7.09 12.51
N LEU A 136 11.64 7.43 11.62
CA LEU A 136 11.19 6.60 10.53
C LEU A 136 11.52 7.27 9.19
N ASN A 137 12.16 6.53 8.28
CA ASN A 137 12.39 7.00 6.92
C ASN A 137 11.12 6.81 6.11
N LEU A 138 10.67 7.87 5.45
CA LEU A 138 9.42 7.91 4.69
C LEU A 138 9.65 8.55 3.32
N ARG A 139 9.12 7.91 2.28
CA ARG A 139 8.98 8.48 0.93
C ARG A 139 7.54 8.93 0.73
N LYS A 140 7.34 10.13 0.19
CA LYS A 140 6.01 10.67 -0.05
C LYS A 140 5.38 10.06 -1.30
N ILE A 141 4.11 9.69 -1.19
CA ILE A 141 3.20 9.39 -2.30
C ILE A 141 2.06 10.41 -2.25
N TRP A 142 1.94 11.21 -3.30
CA TRP A 142 0.88 12.19 -3.45
C TRP A 142 -0.20 11.68 -4.41
N PHE A 143 -1.42 11.55 -3.96
CA PHE A 143 -2.57 11.37 -4.84
C PHE A 143 -2.95 12.72 -5.44
N SER A 144 -2.33 13.06 -6.57
CA SER A 144 -2.51 14.33 -7.25
C SER A 144 -2.20 14.21 -8.74
N ASN A 145 -2.94 14.97 -9.56
CA ASN A 145 -2.75 15.05 -11.01
C ASN A 145 -1.60 16.00 -11.42
N SER A 146 -1.02 16.71 -10.47
CA SER A 146 0.06 17.66 -10.73
C SER A 146 1.11 17.62 -9.64
N MET A 147 2.31 18.09 -9.97
CA MET A 147 3.34 18.34 -8.96
C MET A 147 2.89 19.50 -8.07
N LEU A 148 3.00 19.30 -6.78
CA LEU A 148 2.52 20.21 -5.74
C LEU A 148 3.73 20.62 -4.88
N GLU A 149 4.57 21.53 -5.41
CA GLU A 149 5.79 21.95 -4.68
C GLU A 149 5.44 22.74 -3.42
N GLU A 150 4.47 23.64 -3.49
CA GLU A 150 4.04 24.45 -2.34
C GLU A 150 3.41 23.59 -1.22
N GLU A 151 2.58 22.62 -1.57
CA GLU A 151 1.96 21.69 -0.63
C GLU A 151 3.00 20.73 -0.02
N ASP A 152 3.98 20.33 -0.81
CA ASP A 152 5.07 19.49 -0.35
C ASP A 152 5.96 20.23 0.64
N ASP A 153 6.37 21.45 0.33
CA ASP A 153 7.12 22.34 1.23
C ASP A 153 6.33 22.64 2.51
N TYR A 154 5.01 22.81 2.39
CA TYR A 154 4.14 23.03 3.53
C TYR A 154 4.05 21.78 4.44
N LEU A 155 3.96 20.58 3.87
CA LEU A 155 4.01 19.33 4.62
C LEU A 155 5.36 19.19 5.36
N ASP A 156 6.46 19.49 4.70
CA ASP A 156 7.80 19.45 5.31
C ASP A 156 7.90 20.44 6.47
N TYR A 157 7.42 21.66 6.28
CA TYR A 157 7.37 22.67 7.33
C TYR A 157 6.54 22.24 8.54
N LEU A 158 5.33 21.72 8.32
CA LEU A 158 4.43 21.29 9.40
C LEU A 158 4.95 20.06 10.16
N SER A 159 5.77 19.25 9.52
CA SER A 159 6.36 18.06 10.13
C SER A 159 7.73 18.30 10.78
N LEU A 160 8.21 19.55 10.79
CA LEU A 160 9.45 19.90 11.48
C LEU A 160 9.36 19.50 12.97
N GLY A 161 10.37 18.77 13.42
CA GLY A 161 10.44 18.27 14.80
C GLY A 161 9.76 16.92 15.03
N TYR A 162 9.06 16.35 14.06
CA TYR A 162 8.57 14.98 14.14
C TYR A 162 9.72 13.97 13.97
N LYS A 163 9.52 12.76 14.43
CA LYS A 163 10.50 11.67 14.33
C LYS A 163 10.43 10.99 12.96
N ILE A 164 10.60 11.78 11.90
CA ILE A 164 10.58 11.32 10.52
C ILE A 164 11.77 11.86 9.74
N ASN A 165 12.23 11.10 8.78
CA ASN A 165 13.24 11.50 7.80
C ASN A 165 12.60 11.36 6.41
N TRP A 166 12.35 12.48 5.74
CA TRP A 166 11.84 12.47 4.37
C TRP A 166 12.90 12.00 3.38
N ASP A 167 12.52 11.11 2.48
CA ASP A 167 13.29 10.83 1.27
C ASP A 167 13.20 12.03 0.31
N ASN A 168 14.28 12.32 -0.41
CA ASN A 168 14.29 13.39 -1.41
C ASN A 168 13.39 13.10 -2.62
N GLU A 169 13.18 11.81 -2.91
CA GLU A 169 12.29 11.40 -4.00
C GLU A 169 10.85 11.31 -3.52
N LYS A 170 9.93 11.73 -4.36
CA LYS A 170 8.48 11.65 -4.15
C LYS A 170 7.79 11.08 -5.38
N LEU A 171 6.67 10.45 -5.18
CA LEU A 171 5.87 9.82 -6.22
C LEU A 171 4.51 10.51 -6.32
N TYR A 172 4.05 10.74 -7.54
CA TYR A 172 2.73 11.30 -7.83
C TYR A 172 1.86 10.23 -8.47
N PHE A 173 0.65 10.09 -7.93
CA PHE A 173 -0.36 9.18 -8.46
C PHE A 173 -1.54 10.01 -8.97
N PRO A 174 -1.54 10.33 -10.26
CA PRO A 174 -2.69 10.97 -10.89
C PRO A 174 -3.85 9.96 -10.95
N MET A 175 -5.01 10.36 -10.46
CA MET A 175 -6.23 9.56 -10.55
C MET A 175 -7.27 10.35 -11.33
N GLN A 176 -7.56 9.91 -12.54
CA GLN A 176 -8.64 10.48 -13.35
C GLN A 176 -9.99 9.85 -12.95
N SER A 177 -11.09 10.48 -13.36
CA SER A 177 -12.44 9.94 -13.11
C SER A 177 -12.58 8.52 -13.62
N ASP A 178 -12.09 8.26 -14.83
CA ASP A 178 -12.16 6.96 -15.49
C ASP A 178 -11.38 5.87 -14.74
N ASP A 179 -10.23 6.22 -14.15
CA ASP A 179 -9.46 5.29 -13.30
C ASP A 179 -10.30 4.86 -12.09
N ARG A 180 -10.98 5.82 -11.47
CA ARG A 180 -11.84 5.54 -10.32
C ARG A 180 -13.02 4.63 -10.69
N ASP A 181 -13.60 4.82 -11.86
CA ASP A 181 -14.71 3.98 -12.34
C ASP A 181 -14.25 2.54 -12.56
N ILE A 182 -13.07 2.33 -13.14
CA ILE A 182 -12.46 0.99 -13.31
C ILE A 182 -12.17 0.35 -11.93
N ILE A 183 -11.64 1.10 -10.99
CA ILE A 183 -11.37 0.61 -9.63
C ILE A 183 -12.67 0.16 -8.96
N ILE A 184 -13.74 0.96 -9.06
CA ILE A 184 -15.07 0.61 -8.51
C ILE A 184 -15.65 -0.64 -9.19
N GLU A 185 -15.51 -0.76 -10.51
CA GLU A 185 -15.93 -1.96 -11.24
C GLU A 185 -15.16 -3.20 -10.78
N ASN A 186 -13.84 -3.08 -10.57
CA ASN A 186 -13.00 -4.16 -10.07
C ASN A 186 -13.48 -4.66 -8.70
N GLN A 187 -13.78 -3.75 -7.78
CA GLN A 187 -14.31 -4.09 -6.45
C GLN A 187 -15.66 -4.82 -6.57
N ARG A 188 -16.57 -4.39 -7.48
CA ARG A 188 -17.88 -5.01 -7.69
C ARG A 188 -17.79 -6.39 -8.33
N THR A 189 -16.84 -6.59 -9.24
CA THR A 189 -16.69 -7.85 -9.99
C THR A 189 -15.72 -8.82 -9.32
N SER A 190 -15.08 -8.42 -8.22
CA SER A 190 -14.02 -9.18 -7.54
C SER A 190 -12.91 -9.60 -8.51
N LYS A 191 -12.47 -8.65 -9.33
CA LYS A 191 -11.41 -8.79 -10.33
C LYS A 191 -10.45 -7.63 -10.24
N ILE A 192 -9.17 -7.84 -10.57
CA ILE A 192 -8.15 -6.78 -10.66
C ILE A 192 -7.82 -6.55 -12.14
N LYS A 193 -8.63 -5.73 -12.81
CA LYS A 193 -8.43 -5.39 -14.21
C LYS A 193 -7.55 -4.15 -14.35
N PHE A 194 -6.60 -4.20 -15.26
CA PHE A 194 -5.71 -3.09 -15.61
C PHE A 194 -6.11 -2.38 -16.90
N LYS A 195 -6.93 -3.07 -17.72
CA LYS A 195 -7.46 -2.49 -18.96
C LYS A 195 -8.41 -1.35 -18.66
N GLY A 196 -8.19 -0.23 -19.32
CA GLY A 196 -9.01 0.99 -19.16
C GLY A 196 -8.41 2.02 -18.19
N LEU A 197 -7.46 1.65 -17.35
CA LEU A 197 -6.73 2.65 -16.55
C LEU A 197 -5.98 3.63 -17.46
N SER A 198 -5.86 4.88 -17.04
CA SER A 198 -5.09 5.91 -17.75
C SER A 198 -3.61 5.55 -17.85
N ASN A 199 -2.93 6.09 -18.85
CA ASN A 199 -1.49 5.84 -19.02
C ASN A 199 -0.69 6.41 -17.86
N GLU A 200 -1.09 7.55 -17.34
CA GLU A 200 -0.46 8.25 -16.23
C GLU A 200 -0.53 7.41 -14.95
N TYR A 201 -1.71 6.85 -14.65
CA TYR A 201 -1.88 5.97 -13.48
C TYR A 201 -1.08 4.67 -13.65
N LYS A 202 -1.07 4.07 -14.85
CA LYS A 202 -0.26 2.89 -15.17
C LYS A 202 1.23 3.13 -14.99
N ASP A 203 1.73 4.27 -15.48
CA ASP A 203 3.14 4.64 -15.35
C ASP A 203 3.53 4.85 -13.88
N ALA A 204 2.65 5.45 -13.08
CA ALA A 204 2.85 5.60 -11.65
C ALA A 204 2.90 4.23 -10.93
N LEU A 205 2.00 3.29 -11.26
CA LEU A 205 2.03 1.92 -10.74
C LEU A 205 3.33 1.19 -11.09
N MET A 206 3.79 1.30 -12.34
CA MET A 206 5.05 0.69 -12.77
C MET A 206 6.25 1.31 -12.07
N THR A 207 6.24 2.63 -11.86
CA THR A 207 7.30 3.35 -11.15
C THR A 207 7.38 2.90 -9.69
N LEU A 208 6.25 2.84 -8.99
CA LEU A 208 6.22 2.36 -7.60
C LEU A 208 6.62 0.89 -7.51
N THR A 209 6.19 0.04 -8.46
CA THR A 209 6.60 -1.38 -8.49
C THR A 209 8.11 -1.50 -8.68
N ASN A 210 8.70 -0.72 -9.59
CA ASN A 210 10.15 -0.70 -9.80
C ASN A 210 10.89 -0.22 -8.54
N ASP A 211 10.41 0.84 -7.90
CA ASP A 211 10.98 1.35 -6.67
C ASP A 211 10.97 0.30 -5.55
N ILE A 212 9.86 -0.41 -5.37
CA ILE A 212 9.71 -1.44 -4.33
C ILE A 212 10.57 -2.67 -4.62
N SER A 213 10.58 -3.13 -5.86
CA SER A 213 11.14 -4.44 -6.20
C SER A 213 12.58 -4.40 -6.70
N GLY A 214 13.01 -3.26 -7.24
CA GLY A 214 14.26 -3.17 -7.99
C GLY A 214 14.29 -3.98 -9.30
N GLU A 215 13.15 -4.55 -9.70
CA GLU A 215 13.02 -5.33 -10.93
C GLU A 215 13.19 -4.46 -12.16
N ASN A 216 13.75 -5.04 -13.24
CA ASN A 216 13.95 -4.31 -14.48
C ASN A 216 12.62 -3.79 -15.03
N ILE A 217 12.56 -2.50 -15.39
CA ILE A 217 11.37 -1.86 -15.93
C ILE A 217 10.79 -2.57 -17.15
N GLY A 218 11.63 -3.24 -17.95
CA GLY A 218 11.18 -4.04 -19.08
C GLY A 218 10.42 -5.31 -18.68
N GLN A 219 10.77 -5.91 -17.54
CA GLN A 219 10.04 -7.06 -16.98
C GLN A 219 8.70 -6.60 -16.42
N ILE A 220 8.68 -5.48 -15.67
CA ILE A 220 7.46 -4.87 -15.15
C ILE A 220 6.49 -4.52 -16.29
N LYS A 221 6.99 -3.90 -17.36
CA LYS A 221 6.18 -3.61 -18.57
C LYS A 221 5.60 -4.86 -19.24
N ARG A 222 6.35 -5.99 -19.23
CA ARG A 222 5.82 -7.25 -19.77
C ARG A 222 4.72 -7.82 -18.89
N ALA A 223 4.93 -7.88 -17.58
CA ALA A 223 3.92 -8.32 -16.62
C ALA A 223 2.64 -7.47 -16.74
N PHE A 224 2.80 -6.15 -16.82
CA PHE A 224 1.68 -5.22 -16.99
C PHE A 224 0.88 -5.51 -18.27
N ARG A 225 1.55 -5.71 -19.41
CA ARG A 225 0.89 -6.06 -20.69
C ARG A 225 0.14 -7.39 -20.64
N THR A 226 0.63 -8.36 -19.85
CA THR A 226 -0.10 -9.61 -19.62
C THR A 226 -1.37 -9.36 -18.85
N LEU A 227 -1.29 -8.57 -17.76
CA LEU A 227 -2.44 -8.21 -16.93
C LEU A 227 -3.52 -7.41 -17.69
N GLU A 228 -3.13 -6.57 -18.65
CA GLU A 228 -4.08 -5.85 -19.52
C GLU A 228 -4.87 -6.76 -20.48
N LYS A 229 -4.34 -7.92 -20.79
CA LYS A 229 -4.97 -8.89 -21.71
C LYS A 229 -5.89 -9.87 -20.98
N ASN A 230 -5.66 -10.08 -19.69
CA ASN A 230 -6.49 -10.94 -18.86
C ASN A 230 -7.79 -10.19 -18.54
N VAL A 231 -8.89 -10.57 -19.22
CA VAL A 231 -10.22 -9.94 -19.13
C VAL A 231 -11.15 -10.82 -18.28
#